data_872bca052fbe42e3c07560ac7939a0b2
#
_entry.id   872bca052fbe42e3c07560ac7939a0b2
#
_cell.length_a   1.000
_cell.length_b   1.000
_cell.length_c   1.000
_cell.angle_alpha   90.00
_cell.angle_beta   90.00
_cell.angle_gamma   90.00
#
_symmetry.space_group_name_H-M   'P 1'
#
loop_
_entity.id
_entity.type
_entity.pdbx_description
1 polymer ?
#
loop_
_entity_poly.entity_id
_entity_poly.type
_entity_poly.pdbx_seq_one_letter_code
_entity_poly.pdbx_strand_id
1 'polypeptide(L)'
;MEMEVKTALDKFYEVFDNPKKDDVFFDYEGLRYQLSCCGYIFTERTEDCEDEQEYGFDEHGKELAEAVLNSKVNQTRDKTIREILSELPPEAIWLG
;
A
#
# COMPACT_ATOMS: atom_id res chain seq x y z
N MET A 1 -4.45 20.46 14.88
CA MET A 1 -3.63 19.39 15.50
C MET A 1 -2.81 18.71 14.39
N GLU A 2 -1.51 18.74 14.54
CA GLU A 2 -0.66 18.08 13.57
C GLU A 2 -0.59 16.59 13.85
N MET A 3 -0.79 15.79 12.80
CA MET A 3 -0.61 14.35 12.90
C MET A 3 0.86 14.03 12.69
N GLU A 4 1.49 13.43 13.68
CA GLU A 4 2.89 13.06 13.58
C GLU A 4 3.03 11.80 12.72
N VAL A 5 3.74 11.92 11.61
CA VAL A 5 3.96 10.82 10.68
C VAL A 5 5.20 10.04 11.11
N LYS A 6 5.01 8.92 11.76
CA LYS A 6 6.10 8.08 12.30
C LYS A 6 6.40 6.85 11.47
N THR A 7 5.40 6.34 10.72
CA THR A 7 5.54 5.11 9.94
C THR A 7 4.95 5.32 8.55
N ALA A 8 5.21 4.35 7.68
CA ALA A 8 4.60 4.33 6.35
C ALA A 8 3.07 4.23 6.45
N LEU A 9 2.54 3.59 7.49
CA LEU A 9 1.10 3.50 7.68
C LEU A 9 0.48 4.89 7.90
N ASP A 10 1.12 5.71 8.73
CA ASP A 10 0.66 7.08 8.96
C ASP A 10 0.67 7.88 7.66
N LYS A 11 1.74 7.73 6.89
CA LYS A 11 1.85 8.41 5.60
C LYS A 11 0.82 7.90 4.60
N PHE A 12 0.51 6.61 4.60
CA PHE A 12 -0.52 6.03 3.75
C PHE A 12 -1.87 6.71 3.99
N TYR A 13 -2.28 6.87 5.26
CA TYR A 13 -3.51 7.54 5.59
C TYR A 13 -3.53 9.00 5.11
N GLU A 14 -2.38 9.66 5.17
CA GLU A 14 -2.26 11.05 4.72
C GLU A 14 -2.41 11.17 3.20
N VAL A 15 -1.76 10.28 2.44
CA VAL A 15 -1.69 10.42 0.98
C VAL A 15 -2.80 9.69 0.24
N PHE A 16 -3.32 8.60 0.78
CA PHE A 16 -4.34 7.81 0.09
C PHE A 16 -5.68 8.54 -0.01
N ASP A 17 -5.98 9.40 0.97
CA ASP A 17 -7.16 10.26 0.97
C ASP A 17 -6.93 11.56 0.20
N ASN A 18 -5.79 11.72 -0.44
CA ASN A 18 -5.45 12.92 -1.19
C ASN A 18 -6.34 13.01 -2.43
N PRO A 19 -7.00 14.17 -2.69
CA PRO A 19 -7.85 14.31 -3.86
C PRO A 19 -7.13 14.18 -5.20
N LYS A 20 -5.79 14.22 -5.21
CA LYS A 20 -5.01 14.01 -6.43
C LYS A 20 -5.07 12.58 -6.94
N LYS A 21 -5.42 11.64 -6.09
CA LYS A 21 -5.60 10.23 -6.46
C LYS A 21 -4.34 9.57 -7.05
N ASP A 22 -3.19 9.89 -6.47
CA ASP A 22 -1.94 9.23 -6.83
C ASP A 22 -1.89 7.82 -6.26
N ASP A 23 -1.27 6.91 -6.98
CA ASP A 23 -1.02 5.57 -6.48
C ASP A 23 0.10 5.59 -5.44
N VAL A 24 0.01 4.71 -4.47
CA VAL A 24 0.99 4.60 -3.40
C VAL A 24 1.87 3.38 -3.67
N PHE A 25 3.19 3.59 -3.68
CA PHE A 25 4.16 2.53 -3.96
C PHE A 25 5.05 2.28 -2.75
N PHE A 26 5.42 1.03 -2.54
CA PHE A 26 6.48 0.68 -1.58
C PHE A 26 7.06 -0.68 -1.92
N ASP A 27 8.31 -0.90 -1.49
CA ASP A 27 9.00 -2.17 -1.67
C ASP A 27 9.09 -2.88 -0.32
N TYR A 28 8.85 -4.19 -0.31
CA TYR A 28 8.94 -4.99 0.91
C TYR A 28 9.28 -6.45 0.54
N GLU A 29 10.35 -6.96 1.11
CA GLU A 29 10.79 -8.36 0.94
C GLU A 29 10.86 -8.81 -0.53
N GLY A 30 11.42 -7.97 -1.38
CA GLY A 30 11.62 -8.30 -2.79
C GLY A 30 10.41 -8.13 -3.69
N LEU A 31 9.32 -7.61 -3.15
CA LEU A 31 8.12 -7.28 -3.91
C LEU A 31 7.90 -5.76 -3.91
N ARG A 32 7.47 -5.26 -5.05
CA ARG A 32 7.01 -3.87 -5.18
C ARG A 32 5.49 -3.88 -5.19
N TYR A 33 4.91 -3.05 -4.33
CA TYR A 33 3.47 -2.93 -4.18
C TYR A 33 3.00 -1.60 -4.75
N GLN A 34 1.91 -1.65 -5.51
CA GLN A 34 1.22 -0.45 -5.98
C GLN A 34 -0.20 -0.50 -5.43
N LEU A 35 -0.52 0.44 -4.54
CA LEU A 35 -1.85 0.54 -3.92
C LEU A 35 -2.62 1.63 -4.65
N SER A 36 -3.57 1.22 -5.48
CA SER A 36 -4.29 2.16 -6.32
C SER A 36 -5.58 2.64 -5.68
N CYS A 37 -5.82 3.95 -5.75
CA CYS A 37 -7.09 4.54 -5.34
C CYS A 37 -8.25 4.12 -6.26
N CYS A 38 -7.95 3.45 -7.37
CA CYS A 38 -8.97 2.92 -8.29
C CYS A 38 -9.49 1.55 -7.88
N GLY A 39 -9.01 1.00 -6.78
CA GLY A 39 -9.55 -0.21 -6.19
C GLY A 39 -8.79 -1.48 -6.50
N TYR A 40 -7.46 -1.41 -6.61
CA TYR A 40 -6.67 -2.63 -6.75
C TYR A 40 -5.30 -2.49 -6.09
N ILE A 41 -4.70 -3.64 -5.78
CA ILE A 41 -3.30 -3.74 -5.39
C ILE A 41 -2.60 -4.51 -6.51
N PHE A 42 -1.47 -4.00 -6.94
CA PHE A 42 -0.64 -4.63 -7.95
C PHE A 42 0.71 -4.95 -7.34
N THR A 43 1.22 -6.16 -7.53
CA THR A 43 2.53 -6.56 -6.99
C THR A 43 3.39 -7.14 -8.10
N GLU A 44 4.70 -6.90 -8.01
CA GLU A 44 5.69 -7.47 -8.91
C GLU A 44 7.00 -7.69 -8.16
N ARG A 45 7.85 -8.59 -8.65
CA ARG A 45 9.17 -8.78 -8.05
C ARG A 45 10.06 -7.60 -8.42
N THR A 46 10.79 -7.09 -7.43
CA THR A 46 11.67 -5.94 -7.66
C THR A 46 12.89 -6.29 -8.51
N GLU A 47 13.32 -7.56 -8.49
CA GLU A 47 14.52 -8.01 -9.18
C GLU A 47 14.38 -8.02 -10.71
N ASP A 48 13.25 -8.52 -11.22
CA ASP A 48 13.07 -8.72 -12.67
C ASP A 48 11.70 -8.24 -13.18
N CYS A 49 10.91 -7.61 -12.32
CA CYS A 49 9.55 -7.15 -12.64
C CYS A 49 8.65 -8.28 -13.17
N GLU A 50 8.89 -9.51 -12.71
CA GLU A 50 8.06 -10.66 -13.06
C GLU A 50 7.10 -11.01 -11.92
N ASP A 51 6.29 -12.06 -12.12
CA ASP A 51 5.28 -12.52 -11.16
C ASP A 51 4.28 -11.41 -10.79
N GLU A 52 3.87 -10.63 -11.78
CA GLU A 52 2.88 -9.59 -11.58
C GLU A 52 1.54 -10.20 -11.15
N GLN A 53 0.96 -9.64 -10.09
CA GLN A 53 -0.36 -10.07 -9.61
C GLN A 53 -1.21 -8.85 -9.30
N GLU A 54 -2.51 -8.97 -9.54
CA GLU A 54 -3.47 -7.91 -9.30
C GLU A 54 -4.57 -8.42 -8.39
N TYR A 55 -4.92 -7.62 -7.38
CA TYR A 55 -5.96 -7.93 -6.41
C TYR A 55 -6.99 -6.80 -6.44
N GLY A 56 -8.23 -7.12 -6.82
CA GLY A 56 -9.30 -6.13 -6.93
C GLY A 56 -10.12 -5.98 -5.67
N PHE A 57 -10.71 -4.79 -5.50
CA PHE A 57 -11.59 -4.46 -4.39
C PHE A 57 -12.82 -3.75 -4.92
N ASP A 58 -13.96 -3.99 -4.28
CA ASP A 58 -15.23 -3.36 -4.65
C ASP A 58 -15.53 -2.10 -3.83
N GLU A 59 -14.75 -1.84 -2.78
CA GLU A 59 -14.92 -0.71 -1.89
C GLU A 59 -14.44 0.60 -2.52
N HIS A 60 -14.86 1.72 -1.93
CA HIS A 60 -14.48 3.07 -2.38
C HIS A 60 -14.13 3.95 -1.18
N GLY A 61 -13.31 4.97 -1.41
CA GLY A 61 -12.97 5.97 -0.41
C GLY A 61 -12.31 5.37 0.83
N LYS A 62 -12.81 5.71 2.00
CA LYS A 62 -12.25 5.22 3.27
C LYS A 62 -12.42 3.71 3.44
N GLU A 63 -13.51 3.17 2.91
CA GLU A 63 -13.74 1.73 2.96
C GLU A 63 -12.72 0.99 2.13
N LEU A 64 -12.33 1.56 0.99
CA LEU A 64 -11.26 1.00 0.15
C LEU A 64 -9.93 1.01 0.89
N ALA A 65 -9.59 2.11 1.56
CA ALA A 65 -8.35 2.20 2.32
C ALA A 65 -8.28 1.10 3.38
N GLU A 66 -9.37 0.89 4.12
CA GLU A 66 -9.41 -0.17 5.13
C GLU A 66 -9.36 -1.57 4.52
N ALA A 67 -10.04 -1.78 3.41
CA ALA A 67 -10.02 -3.08 2.72
C ALA A 67 -8.59 -3.41 2.24
N VAL A 68 -7.90 -2.44 1.66
CA VAL A 68 -6.50 -2.58 1.22
C VAL A 68 -5.61 -2.91 2.41
N LEU A 69 -5.73 -2.15 3.50
CA LEU A 69 -4.89 -2.34 4.69
C LEU A 69 -5.10 -3.68 5.36
N ASN A 70 -6.30 -4.22 5.30
CA ASN A 70 -6.63 -5.50 5.92
C ASN A 70 -6.32 -6.71 5.03
N SER A 71 -5.86 -6.49 3.80
CA SER A 71 -5.55 -7.57 2.88
C SER A 71 -4.17 -8.17 3.16
N LYS A 72 -3.98 -9.45 2.80
CA LYS A 72 -2.72 -10.18 2.96
C LYS A 72 -2.20 -10.55 1.58
N VAL A 73 -1.38 -9.70 1.00
CA VAL A 73 -0.89 -9.88 -0.38
C VAL A 73 0.64 -9.96 -0.45
N ASN A 74 1.27 -10.41 0.61
CA ASN A 74 2.71 -10.68 0.62
C ASN A 74 2.97 -12.15 0.24
N GLN A 75 4.24 -12.50 0.04
CA GLN A 75 4.63 -13.84 -0.42
C GLN A 75 4.13 -14.95 0.50
N THR A 76 4.21 -14.74 1.81
CA THR A 76 3.81 -15.74 2.80
C THR A 76 2.34 -15.62 3.18
N ARG A 77 1.72 -14.51 2.84
CA ARG A 77 0.32 -14.17 3.19
C ARG A 77 0.06 -14.23 4.70
N ASP A 78 1.07 -13.96 5.50
CA ASP A 78 0.96 -13.97 6.96
C ASP A 78 0.80 -12.58 7.57
N LYS A 79 1.04 -11.52 6.79
CA LYS A 79 0.91 -10.13 7.24
C LYS A 79 -0.08 -9.36 6.41
N THR A 80 -0.84 -8.49 7.07
CA THR A 80 -1.69 -7.53 6.34
C THR A 80 -0.81 -6.38 5.83
N ILE A 81 -1.33 -5.66 4.85
CA ILE A 81 -0.66 -4.44 4.36
C ILE A 81 -0.48 -3.45 5.53
N ARG A 82 -1.46 -3.39 6.43
CA ARG A 82 -1.37 -2.56 7.65
C ARG A 82 -0.13 -2.91 8.47
N GLU A 83 0.09 -4.18 8.71
CA GLU A 83 1.25 -4.65 9.48
C GLU A 83 2.56 -4.31 8.77
N ILE A 84 2.62 -4.52 7.47
CA ILE A 84 3.81 -4.20 6.68
C ILE A 84 4.13 -2.71 6.77
N LEU A 85 3.14 -1.86 6.54
CA LEU A 85 3.34 -0.40 6.56
C LEU A 85 3.70 0.11 7.94
N SER A 86 3.21 -0.55 9.01
CA SER A 86 3.55 -0.15 10.37
C SER A 86 5.00 -0.45 10.73
N GLU A 87 5.65 -1.36 10.00
CA GLU A 87 7.06 -1.71 10.21
C GLU A 87 8.02 -0.85 9.38
N LEU A 88 7.51 -0.08 8.42
CA LEU A 88 8.33 0.70 7.50
C LEU A 88 8.33 2.18 7.90
N PRO A 89 9.45 2.91 7.61
CA PRO A 89 9.47 4.35 7.84
C PRO A 89 8.64 5.08 6.78
N PRO A 90 8.20 6.34 7.06
CA PRO A 90 7.37 7.08 6.11
C PRO A 90 8.00 7.26 4.74
N GLU A 91 9.31 7.41 4.67
CA GLU A 91 10.03 7.59 3.41
C GLU A 91 10.06 6.34 2.54
N ALA A 92 9.62 5.19 3.07
CA ALA A 92 9.52 3.96 2.28
C ALA A 92 8.39 4.02 1.24
N ILE A 93 7.42 4.91 1.43
CA ILE A 93 6.32 5.12 0.49
C ILE A 93 6.67 6.25 -0.48
N TRP A 94 6.36 6.04 -1.77
CA TRP A 94 6.42 7.12 -2.76
C TRP A 94 5.14 7.12 -3.59
N LEU A 95 4.88 8.25 -4.23
CA LEU A 95 3.69 8.44 -5.06
C LEU A 95 4.06 8.43 -6.54
N GLY A 96 3.18 7.92 -7.36
CA GLY A 96 3.40 7.88 -8.79
C GLY A 96 2.14 7.92 -9.63
#